data_03a42d470b6eede86aa93e8c7dfcd6ba
#
_entry.id   03a42d470b6eede86aa93e8c7dfcd6ba
#
_cell.length_a   1.000
_cell.length_b   1.000
_cell.length_c   1.000
_cell.angle_alpha   90.00
_cell.angle_beta   90.00
_cell.angle_gamma   90.00
#
_symmetry.space_group_name_H-M   'P 1'
#
loop_
_entity.id
_entity.type
_entity.pdbx_description
1 polymer ?
#
loop_
_entity_poly.entity_id
_entity_poly.type
_entity_poly.pdbx_seq_one_letter_code
_entity_poly.pdbx_strand_id
1 'polypeptide(L)'
;MPLSEAWWHGFKYFAKYKNKKFSAPEEEIRYFDSQRKLLRFLATEPVSPAHTSRVNLAMVGDIMWIRNGWNDFVSKEILDSLNRFDVVLGNLETIISPNFKVRDFWPDYMRFNSHPALLQSFKRYSGGNIFTALSVANNHMMDYSDKGILDTMEFLDGNRILHSGIGKDKTGKRYTTFVRNGIRFGFYAAAYGVNDHDEARRTKLNLNILPGLAPETETAVDISQVKEVLAAMDAEGVDFKIVSLHWGFEYELYPSPKTMRVGRAIVAAGADVIMGSHPHVLQPSEVCYVNGYEKRHGRLTDQFPSAIDPTGCVLNDGTGEPRKALILYSLGNFTTAMYSFLCEAGVIQRIQVTKNETSGAVDWGLPGYELVYNLRRDPLTQKREMLLMESYLRQNCRQGQCPDHVIESVSFLHKHLKGAE
;
A
#
# COMPACT_ATOMS: atom_id res chain seq x y z
N MET A 1 -4.98 -6.00 -24.88
CA MET A 1 -6.07 -6.58 -24.06
C MET A 1 -7.19 -7.03 -25.00
N PRO A 2 -7.67 -8.29 -24.93
CA PRO A 2 -8.83 -8.74 -25.68
C PRO A 2 -10.07 -7.90 -25.38
N LEU A 3 -10.97 -7.72 -26.36
CA LEU A 3 -12.19 -6.90 -26.19
C LEU A 3 -13.08 -7.37 -25.00
N SER A 4 -13.10 -8.68 -24.74
CA SER A 4 -13.82 -9.26 -23.59
C SER A 4 -13.23 -8.82 -22.24
N GLU A 5 -11.92 -8.69 -22.13
CA GLU A 5 -11.23 -8.21 -20.93
C GLU A 5 -11.44 -6.71 -20.76
N ALA A 6 -11.34 -5.92 -21.83
CA ALA A 6 -11.61 -4.49 -21.78
C ALA A 6 -13.04 -4.20 -21.34
N TRP A 7 -14.02 -5.01 -21.83
CA TRP A 7 -15.40 -4.90 -21.40
C TRP A 7 -15.59 -5.28 -19.93
N TRP A 8 -14.91 -6.34 -19.47
CA TRP A 8 -14.95 -6.78 -18.06
C TRP A 8 -14.31 -5.74 -17.12
N HIS A 9 -13.21 -5.12 -17.51
CA HIS A 9 -12.61 -4.00 -16.76
C HIS A 9 -13.56 -2.81 -16.66
N GLY A 10 -14.15 -2.41 -17.80
CA GLY A 10 -15.15 -1.35 -17.81
C GLY A 10 -16.38 -1.69 -16.97
N PHE A 11 -16.84 -2.92 -17.01
CA PHE A 11 -17.96 -3.39 -16.18
C PHE A 11 -17.62 -3.35 -14.69
N LYS A 12 -16.45 -3.81 -14.28
CA LYS A 12 -16.00 -3.71 -12.89
C LYS A 12 -15.97 -2.26 -12.44
N TYR A 13 -15.37 -1.38 -13.23
CA TYR A 13 -15.21 0.03 -12.88
C TYR A 13 -16.53 0.79 -12.79
N PHE A 14 -17.44 0.59 -13.75
CA PHE A 14 -18.67 1.39 -13.86
C PHE A 14 -19.91 0.74 -13.24
N ALA A 15 -20.01 -0.57 -13.23
CA ALA A 15 -21.23 -1.29 -12.87
C ALA A 15 -21.13 -2.10 -11.57
N LYS A 16 -19.99 -2.71 -11.27
CA LYS A 16 -19.82 -3.57 -10.09
C LYS A 16 -20.11 -2.82 -8.79
N TYR A 17 -19.72 -1.57 -8.70
CA TYR A 17 -19.91 -0.77 -7.49
C TYR A 17 -21.33 -0.26 -7.26
N LYS A 18 -22.17 -0.21 -8.29
CA LYS A 18 -23.58 0.09 -8.14
C LYS A 18 -24.37 -1.11 -7.60
N ASN A 19 -23.87 -2.31 -7.83
CA ASN A 19 -24.46 -3.56 -7.36
C ASN A 19 -23.53 -4.24 -6.36
N LYS A 20 -23.69 -3.97 -5.08
CA LYS A 20 -22.94 -4.54 -3.92
C LYS A 20 -22.95 -6.10 -3.84
N LYS A 21 -23.44 -6.79 -4.88
CA LYS A 21 -23.64 -8.25 -4.94
C LYS A 21 -22.41 -9.06 -5.38
N PHE A 22 -21.31 -8.41 -5.80
CA PHE A 22 -20.09 -9.11 -6.19
C PHE A 22 -19.12 -9.14 -5.00
N SER A 23 -19.50 -9.90 -3.99
CA SER A 23 -18.65 -10.22 -2.86
C SER A 23 -17.82 -11.47 -3.18
N ALA A 24 -16.66 -11.58 -2.55
CA ALA A 24 -15.87 -12.81 -2.50
C ALA A 24 -16.73 -14.00 -2.00
N PRO A 25 -16.28 -15.25 -2.18
CA PRO A 25 -16.89 -16.40 -1.57
C PRO A 25 -17.12 -16.17 -0.06
N GLU A 26 -18.24 -16.68 0.46
CA GLU A 26 -18.61 -16.44 1.86
C GLU A 26 -17.55 -16.90 2.86
N GLU A 27 -16.81 -17.95 2.52
CA GLU A 27 -15.68 -18.44 3.30
C GLU A 27 -14.57 -17.40 3.42
N GLU A 28 -14.23 -16.73 2.32
CA GLU A 28 -13.23 -15.68 2.29
C GLU A 28 -13.67 -14.44 3.08
N ILE A 29 -14.94 -14.08 2.98
CA ILE A 29 -15.51 -12.99 3.79
C ILE A 29 -15.39 -13.32 5.28
N ARG A 30 -15.79 -14.53 5.70
CA ARG A 30 -15.68 -14.98 7.10
C ARG A 30 -14.22 -15.00 7.58
N TYR A 31 -13.31 -15.43 6.72
CA TYR A 31 -11.88 -15.40 7.04
C TYR A 31 -11.42 -13.98 7.35
N PHE A 32 -11.68 -13.01 6.47
CA PHE A 32 -11.29 -11.62 6.71
C PHE A 32 -12.07 -10.96 7.85
N ASP A 33 -13.27 -11.39 8.17
CA ASP A 33 -13.96 -10.94 9.40
C ASP A 33 -13.21 -11.36 10.66
N SER A 34 -12.62 -12.56 10.68
CA SER A 34 -11.75 -13.00 11.79
C SER A 34 -10.46 -12.18 11.85
N GLN A 35 -9.83 -11.89 10.71
CA GLN A 35 -8.63 -11.05 10.64
C GLN A 35 -8.89 -9.61 11.14
N ARG A 36 -10.03 -9.02 10.81
CA ARG A 36 -10.42 -7.69 11.32
C ARG A 36 -10.60 -7.67 12.84
N LYS A 37 -11.13 -8.74 13.43
CA LYS A 37 -11.24 -8.87 14.90
C LYS A 37 -9.85 -8.95 15.53
N LEU A 38 -8.94 -9.70 14.92
CA LEU A 38 -7.55 -9.81 15.37
C LEU A 38 -6.84 -8.45 15.31
N LEU A 39 -6.97 -7.70 14.21
CA LEU A 39 -6.38 -6.37 14.06
C LEU A 39 -6.91 -5.39 15.12
N ARG A 40 -8.20 -5.43 15.44
CA ARG A 40 -8.78 -4.61 16.52
C ARG A 40 -8.18 -4.96 17.88
N PHE A 41 -8.03 -6.24 18.17
CA PHE A 41 -7.39 -6.70 19.40
C PHE A 41 -5.95 -6.19 19.49
N LEU A 42 -5.15 -6.37 18.44
CA LEU A 42 -3.77 -5.89 18.40
C LEU A 42 -3.66 -4.36 18.53
N ALA A 43 -4.70 -3.61 18.13
CA ALA A 43 -4.74 -2.16 18.30
C ALA A 43 -4.96 -1.72 19.77
N THR A 44 -5.44 -2.62 20.64
CA THR A 44 -5.65 -2.37 22.08
C THR A 44 -4.50 -2.84 22.95
N GLU A 45 -3.58 -3.66 22.40
CA GLU A 45 -2.43 -4.15 23.16
C GLU A 45 -1.48 -3.00 23.57
N PRO A 46 -1.03 -2.98 24.84
CA PRO A 46 -0.11 -1.94 25.30
C PRO A 46 1.23 -2.09 24.60
N VAL A 47 1.73 -0.99 24.08
CA VAL A 47 3.07 -0.91 23.51
C VAL A 47 4.10 -1.13 24.61
N SER A 48 5.04 -2.03 24.33
CA SER A 48 6.15 -2.51 25.13
C SER A 48 6.82 -1.55 26.13
N PRO A 49 7.46 -2.03 27.20
CA PRO A 49 7.92 -1.29 28.37
C PRO A 49 9.08 -0.31 28.14
N ALA A 50 9.59 0.26 29.22
CA ALA A 50 10.77 1.14 29.26
C ALA A 50 11.99 0.52 28.48
N HIS A 51 12.86 1.38 27.93
CA HIS A 51 14.03 1.00 27.11
C HIS A 51 13.68 0.45 25.71
N THR A 52 12.70 1.02 25.05
CA THR A 52 12.36 0.69 23.64
C THR A 52 12.49 1.88 22.73
N SER A 53 13.25 1.72 21.66
CA SER A 53 13.19 2.63 20.50
C SER A 53 11.85 2.46 19.79
N ARG A 54 11.26 3.57 19.32
CA ARG A 54 9.95 3.58 18.67
C ARG A 54 9.94 4.40 17.40
N VAL A 55 9.25 3.89 16.39
CA VAL A 55 9.01 4.59 15.12
C VAL A 55 7.53 4.50 14.78
N ASN A 56 6.89 5.66 14.62
CA ASN A 56 5.55 5.75 14.07
C ASN A 56 5.65 5.77 12.55
N LEU A 57 5.14 4.73 11.90
CA LEU A 57 5.22 4.53 10.48
C LEU A 57 3.84 4.63 9.85
N ALA A 58 3.73 5.39 8.76
CA ALA A 58 2.56 5.45 7.89
C ALA A 58 2.87 4.82 6.55
N MET A 59 1.91 4.07 6.02
CA MET A 59 1.90 3.54 4.66
C MET A 59 0.68 4.08 3.93
N VAL A 60 0.88 4.57 2.71
CA VAL A 60 -0.19 5.04 1.85
C VAL A 60 -0.21 4.25 0.55
N GLY A 61 -1.36 4.17 -0.10
CA GLY A 61 -1.55 3.45 -1.35
C GLY A 61 -0.98 4.16 -2.57
N ASP A 62 -1.69 4.06 -3.68
CA ASP A 62 -1.25 4.52 -4.99
C ASP A 62 -1.30 6.06 -5.08
N ILE A 63 -0.12 6.66 -5.26
CA ILE A 63 0.04 8.07 -5.60
C ILE A 63 -0.05 8.15 -7.12
N MET A 64 -1.28 8.26 -7.59
CA MET A 64 -1.58 8.38 -9.00
C MET A 64 -1.58 9.85 -9.44
N TRP A 65 -1.55 10.07 -10.74
CA TRP A 65 -1.67 11.39 -11.33
C TRP A 65 -3.01 12.07 -10.99
N ILE A 66 -2.97 13.40 -10.92
CA ILE A 66 -4.13 14.27 -10.92
C ILE A 66 -3.99 15.29 -12.06
N ARG A 67 -5.11 15.77 -12.61
CA ARG A 67 -5.09 16.56 -13.85
C ARG A 67 -4.57 17.97 -13.66
N ASN A 68 -4.89 18.58 -12.53
CA ASN A 68 -4.54 19.97 -12.22
C ASN A 68 -4.65 20.25 -10.71
N GLY A 69 -4.37 21.48 -10.30
CA GLY A 69 -4.49 21.90 -8.91
C GLY A 69 -3.41 21.33 -8.00
N TRP A 70 -2.24 20.96 -8.53
CA TRP A 70 -1.18 20.24 -7.82
C TRP A 70 -0.63 20.98 -6.59
N ASN A 71 -0.77 22.30 -6.51
CA ASN A 71 -0.18 23.09 -5.41
C ASN A 71 -1.09 23.19 -4.19
N ASP A 72 -2.40 22.95 -4.33
CA ASP A 72 -3.41 23.26 -3.33
C ASP A 72 -4.47 22.16 -3.13
N PHE A 73 -4.20 20.94 -3.60
CA PHE A 73 -5.16 19.85 -3.49
C PHE A 73 -5.10 19.10 -2.15
N VAL A 74 -3.98 19.16 -1.45
CA VAL A 74 -3.81 18.47 -0.16
C VAL A 74 -4.31 19.35 0.97
N SER A 75 -5.33 18.90 1.68
CA SER A 75 -5.86 19.64 2.83
C SER A 75 -4.85 19.72 3.99
N LYS A 76 -5.00 20.75 4.81
CA LYS A 76 -4.15 20.91 6.00
C LYS A 76 -4.24 19.71 6.95
N GLU A 77 -5.42 19.12 7.12
CA GLU A 77 -5.62 17.96 7.99
C GLU A 77 -4.86 16.71 7.55
N ILE A 78 -4.72 16.50 6.24
CA ILE A 78 -3.88 15.42 5.68
C ILE A 78 -2.40 15.71 6.02
N LEU A 79 -1.96 16.94 5.84
CA LEU A 79 -0.58 17.32 6.20
C LEU A 79 -0.34 17.21 7.71
N ASP A 80 -1.30 17.63 8.53
CA ASP A 80 -1.23 17.49 9.99
C ASP A 80 -1.16 16.00 10.41
N SER A 81 -1.95 15.13 9.76
CA SER A 81 -1.89 13.70 10.00
C SER A 81 -0.53 13.12 9.64
N LEU A 82 -0.07 13.35 8.42
CA LEU A 82 1.20 12.79 7.94
C LEU A 82 2.42 13.32 8.70
N ASN A 83 2.38 14.57 9.18
CA ASN A 83 3.47 15.15 9.96
C ASN A 83 3.65 14.54 11.36
N ARG A 84 2.71 13.71 11.82
CA ARG A 84 2.84 12.95 13.09
C ARG A 84 3.72 11.70 12.97
N PHE A 85 4.05 11.29 11.74
CA PHE A 85 4.79 10.05 11.51
C PHE A 85 6.28 10.32 11.29
N ASP A 86 7.11 9.44 11.85
CA ASP A 86 8.56 9.46 11.68
C ASP A 86 8.97 8.97 10.28
N VAL A 87 8.19 8.04 9.73
CA VAL A 87 8.39 7.42 8.42
C VAL A 87 7.07 7.40 7.66
N VAL A 88 7.10 7.81 6.39
CA VAL A 88 5.95 7.72 5.47
C VAL A 88 6.39 7.03 4.19
N LEU A 89 5.70 5.96 3.83
CA LEU A 89 5.94 5.14 2.63
C LEU A 89 4.72 5.16 1.72
N GLY A 90 4.92 5.02 0.41
CA GLY A 90 3.83 4.97 -0.58
C GLY A 90 4.26 4.28 -1.87
N ASN A 91 3.31 4.07 -2.78
CA ASN A 91 3.58 3.63 -4.16
C ASN A 91 3.36 4.81 -5.12
N LEU A 92 4.42 5.24 -5.81
CA LEU A 92 4.34 6.29 -6.82
C LEU A 92 3.96 5.67 -8.17
N GLU A 93 2.66 5.68 -8.47
CA GLU A 93 2.10 5.09 -9.69
C GLU A 93 1.92 6.14 -10.80
N THR A 94 2.97 6.88 -11.03
CA THR A 94 3.08 7.86 -12.10
C THR A 94 4.53 8.25 -12.31
N ILE A 95 4.88 8.60 -13.53
CA ILE A 95 6.15 9.26 -13.82
C ILE A 95 6.07 10.72 -13.33
N ILE A 96 7.21 11.26 -12.92
CA ILE A 96 7.40 12.69 -12.62
C ILE A 96 8.50 13.20 -13.54
N SER A 97 8.13 13.71 -14.70
CA SER A 97 9.09 14.20 -15.67
C SER A 97 8.67 15.56 -16.24
N PRO A 98 9.53 16.57 -16.21
CA PRO A 98 9.27 17.85 -16.85
C PRO A 98 9.37 17.77 -18.39
N ASN A 99 9.89 16.68 -18.93
CA ASN A 99 10.12 16.48 -20.36
C ASN A 99 8.87 16.00 -21.09
N PHE A 100 7.83 15.57 -20.37
CA PHE A 100 6.59 15.08 -20.94
C PHE A 100 5.41 15.88 -20.42
N LYS A 101 4.37 16.02 -21.26
CA LYS A 101 3.13 16.70 -20.86
C LYS A 101 2.40 15.87 -19.80
N VAL A 102 1.82 16.53 -18.82
CA VAL A 102 0.77 15.95 -18.00
C VAL A 102 -0.46 15.83 -18.89
N ARG A 103 -0.88 14.61 -19.15
CA ARG A 103 -2.01 14.33 -20.04
C ARG A 103 -3.29 14.28 -19.24
N ASP A 104 -4.35 14.81 -19.80
CA ASP A 104 -5.63 14.99 -19.13
C ASP A 104 -6.83 14.47 -19.95
N PHE A 105 -6.57 13.84 -21.08
CA PHE A 105 -7.59 13.42 -22.03
C PHE A 105 -7.47 11.94 -22.45
N TRP A 106 -8.60 11.30 -22.68
CA TRP A 106 -8.66 9.95 -23.27
C TRP A 106 -8.18 9.97 -24.73
N PRO A 107 -7.39 8.98 -25.18
CA PRO A 107 -6.86 7.80 -24.49
C PRO A 107 -5.55 8.04 -23.73
N ASP A 108 -5.06 9.26 -23.71
CA ASP A 108 -3.73 9.63 -23.23
C ASP A 108 -3.56 9.42 -21.70
N TYR A 109 -4.64 9.33 -20.94
CA TYR A 109 -4.57 9.03 -19.52
C TYR A 109 -4.25 7.55 -19.22
N MET A 110 -3.95 6.75 -20.24
CA MET A 110 -3.37 5.42 -20.09
C MET A 110 -1.85 5.45 -19.81
N ARG A 111 -1.22 6.62 -19.99
CA ARG A 111 0.19 6.86 -19.68
C ARG A 111 0.29 8.00 -18.68
N PHE A 112 0.79 7.70 -17.51
CA PHE A 112 0.80 8.62 -16.39
C PHE A 112 2.10 9.40 -16.30
N ASN A 113 1.99 10.72 -16.45
CA ASN A 113 3.02 11.67 -16.05
C ASN A 113 2.39 12.77 -15.21
N SER A 114 2.98 13.09 -14.09
CA SER A 114 2.49 14.10 -13.15
C SER A 114 3.41 15.29 -13.05
N HIS A 115 2.83 16.43 -12.74
CA HIS A 115 3.59 17.63 -12.41
C HIS A 115 4.38 17.44 -11.11
N PRO A 116 5.64 17.88 -10.99
CA PRO A 116 6.43 17.78 -9.76
C PRO A 116 5.74 18.30 -8.50
N ALA A 117 4.90 19.32 -8.63
CA ALA A 117 4.10 19.87 -7.53
C ALA A 117 3.18 18.83 -6.86
N LEU A 118 2.82 17.73 -7.54
CA LEU A 118 2.08 16.63 -6.91
C LEU A 118 2.77 16.16 -5.63
N LEU A 119 4.04 15.78 -5.72
CA LEU A 119 4.80 15.34 -4.55
C LEU A 119 5.30 16.51 -3.69
N GLN A 120 5.59 17.66 -4.26
CA GLN A 120 6.03 18.85 -3.54
C GLN A 120 4.94 19.43 -2.62
N SER A 121 3.67 19.10 -2.83
CA SER A 121 2.56 19.50 -1.96
C SER A 121 2.58 18.75 -0.62
N PHE A 122 3.25 17.61 -0.54
CA PHE A 122 3.41 16.85 0.70
C PHE A 122 4.67 17.31 1.46
N LYS A 123 4.53 18.38 2.24
CA LYS A 123 5.64 19.04 2.95
C LYS A 123 5.67 18.68 4.42
N ARG A 124 6.87 18.41 4.93
CA ARG A 124 7.11 18.41 6.38
C ARG A 124 7.15 19.83 6.91
N TYR A 125 6.58 20.04 8.09
CA TYR A 125 6.65 21.33 8.77
C TYR A 125 8.08 21.69 9.21
N SER A 126 8.93 20.68 9.43
CA SER A 126 10.37 20.85 9.69
C SER A 126 11.20 21.09 8.42
N GLY A 127 10.59 21.13 7.25
CA GLY A 127 11.23 21.26 5.95
C GLY A 127 11.43 19.92 5.21
N GLY A 128 11.46 19.99 3.89
CA GLY A 128 11.59 18.83 3.01
C GLY A 128 10.26 18.14 2.69
N ASN A 129 10.34 16.98 2.05
CA ASN A 129 9.19 16.18 1.67
C ASN A 129 8.75 15.26 2.83
N ILE A 130 7.47 14.91 2.85
CA ILE A 130 6.91 14.03 3.87
C ILE A 130 7.33 12.57 3.65
N PHE A 131 7.44 12.12 2.39
CA PHE A 131 7.77 10.75 2.07
C PHE A 131 9.23 10.43 2.42
N THR A 132 9.42 9.34 3.14
CA THR A 132 10.74 8.78 3.45
C THR A 132 11.24 7.91 2.29
N ALA A 133 10.37 7.03 1.80
CA ALA A 133 10.65 6.18 0.64
C ALA A 133 9.39 5.91 -0.18
N LEU A 134 9.56 5.75 -1.50
CA LEU A 134 8.50 5.42 -2.43
C LEU A 134 8.85 4.17 -3.24
N SER A 135 7.86 3.30 -3.43
CA SER A 135 7.91 2.31 -4.51
C SER A 135 7.77 3.02 -5.84
N VAL A 136 8.62 2.67 -6.80
CA VAL A 136 8.48 3.03 -8.21
C VAL A 136 8.26 1.78 -9.08
N ALA A 137 8.01 0.62 -8.45
CA ALA A 137 7.68 -0.62 -9.12
C ALA A 137 6.16 -0.74 -9.29
N ASN A 138 5.66 -0.46 -10.48
CA ASN A 138 4.25 -0.59 -10.85
C ASN A 138 4.10 -0.75 -12.36
N ASN A 139 2.88 -0.96 -12.85
CA ASN A 139 2.61 -1.15 -14.27
C ASN A 139 2.86 0.11 -15.12
N HIS A 140 2.89 1.30 -14.50
CA HIS A 140 3.14 2.58 -15.17
C HIS A 140 4.62 3.01 -15.17
N MET A 141 5.52 2.24 -14.57
CA MET A 141 6.94 2.64 -14.43
C MET A 141 7.68 2.84 -15.75
N MET A 142 7.17 2.25 -16.86
CA MET A 142 7.77 2.37 -18.20
C MET A 142 6.91 3.19 -19.19
N ASP A 143 5.93 3.92 -18.73
CA ASP A 143 4.98 4.67 -19.58
C ASP A 143 5.67 5.67 -20.52
N TYR A 144 6.82 6.18 -20.14
CA TYR A 144 7.64 7.11 -20.91
C TYR A 144 9.08 6.62 -21.07
N SER A 145 9.26 5.31 -21.25
CA SER A 145 10.54 4.63 -21.43
C SER A 145 11.56 4.90 -20.30
N ASP A 146 12.83 4.55 -20.52
CA ASP A 146 13.93 4.82 -19.59
C ASP A 146 13.99 6.30 -19.18
N LYS A 147 13.70 7.22 -20.13
CA LYS A 147 13.80 8.65 -19.82
C LYS A 147 12.81 9.09 -18.75
N GLY A 148 11.56 8.67 -18.86
CA GLY A 148 10.53 9.06 -17.88
C GLY A 148 10.89 8.60 -16.47
N ILE A 149 11.31 7.35 -16.32
CA ILE A 149 11.64 6.81 -15.00
C ILE A 149 12.96 7.37 -14.45
N LEU A 150 13.96 7.61 -15.29
CA LEU A 150 15.21 8.25 -14.86
C LEU A 150 14.98 9.69 -14.39
N ASP A 151 14.15 10.46 -15.09
CA ASP A 151 13.73 11.81 -14.65
C ASP A 151 13.01 11.73 -13.28
N THR A 152 12.16 10.70 -13.10
CA THR A 152 11.45 10.46 -11.83
C THR A 152 12.44 10.16 -10.70
N MET A 153 13.40 9.27 -10.93
CA MET A 153 14.42 8.92 -9.93
C MET A 153 15.29 10.14 -9.59
N GLU A 154 15.68 10.94 -10.58
CA GLU A 154 16.42 12.18 -10.35
C GLU A 154 15.61 13.18 -9.52
N PHE A 155 14.31 13.33 -9.81
CA PHE A 155 13.41 14.16 -9.02
C PHE A 155 13.31 13.67 -7.56
N LEU A 156 13.17 12.36 -7.34
CA LEU A 156 13.10 11.77 -5.99
C LEU A 156 14.41 11.98 -5.23
N ASP A 157 15.56 11.72 -5.87
CA ASP A 157 16.90 11.93 -5.30
C ASP A 157 17.09 13.41 -4.90
N GLY A 158 16.72 14.35 -5.80
CA GLY A 158 16.79 15.79 -5.55
C GLY A 158 15.91 16.27 -4.38
N ASN A 159 14.82 15.57 -4.11
CA ASN A 159 13.92 15.83 -2.97
C ASN A 159 14.25 14.97 -1.72
N ARG A 160 15.34 14.19 -1.75
CA ARG A 160 15.79 13.29 -0.69
C ARG A 160 14.73 12.24 -0.31
N ILE A 161 13.99 11.76 -1.30
CA ILE A 161 13.02 10.68 -1.17
C ILE A 161 13.71 9.39 -1.65
N LEU A 162 13.89 8.45 -0.75
CA LEU A 162 14.41 7.14 -1.12
C LEU A 162 13.41 6.41 -2.02
N HIS A 163 13.91 5.51 -2.86
CA HIS A 163 13.03 4.74 -3.74
C HIS A 163 13.55 3.31 -3.94
N SER A 164 12.64 2.41 -4.31
CA SER A 164 12.93 1.02 -4.66
C SER A 164 11.98 0.57 -5.77
N GLY A 165 12.44 -0.39 -6.57
CA GLY A 165 11.65 -0.97 -7.67
C GLY A 165 12.37 -0.96 -9.00
N ILE A 166 13.29 -0.02 -9.20
CA ILE A 166 14.12 0.09 -10.42
C ILE A 166 15.54 0.43 -10.02
N GLY A 167 16.49 -0.32 -10.58
CA GLY A 167 17.92 -0.02 -10.51
C GLY A 167 18.42 0.66 -11.77
N LYS A 168 19.39 1.57 -11.64
CA LYS A 168 20.03 2.27 -12.79
C LYS A 168 20.83 1.31 -13.69
N ASP A 169 21.21 0.15 -13.16
CA ASP A 169 21.91 -0.91 -13.88
C ASP A 169 21.51 -2.29 -13.32
N LYS A 170 21.90 -3.35 -14.01
CA LYS A 170 21.52 -4.73 -13.65
C LYS A 170 22.28 -5.31 -12.45
N THR A 171 23.31 -4.63 -11.97
CA THR A 171 24.20 -5.08 -10.88
C THR A 171 23.93 -4.36 -9.56
N GLY A 172 23.15 -3.29 -9.61
CA GLY A 172 22.84 -2.45 -8.47
C GLY A 172 21.94 -3.10 -7.41
N LYS A 173 22.01 -2.55 -6.21
CA LYS A 173 21.16 -2.94 -5.09
C LYS A 173 19.68 -2.75 -5.42
N ARG A 174 18.87 -3.77 -5.20
CA ARG A 174 17.44 -3.79 -5.56
C ARG A 174 16.52 -3.17 -4.51
N TYR A 175 17.05 -2.82 -3.34
CA TYR A 175 16.30 -2.30 -2.20
C TYR A 175 17.04 -1.12 -1.59
N THR A 176 16.35 -0.34 -0.79
CA THR A 176 16.95 0.75 -0.02
C THR A 176 16.86 0.49 1.48
N THR A 177 17.76 1.07 2.25
CA THR A 177 17.76 1.00 3.71
C THR A 177 17.86 2.38 4.31
N PHE A 178 17.26 2.58 5.46
CA PHE A 178 17.37 3.80 6.25
C PHE A 178 17.25 3.50 7.75
N VAL A 179 17.73 4.42 8.57
CA VAL A 179 17.64 4.31 10.03
C VAL A 179 16.73 5.42 10.57
N ARG A 180 15.84 5.07 11.46
CA ARG A 180 15.03 6.02 12.19
C ARG A 180 14.91 5.59 13.65
N ASN A 181 15.25 6.52 14.58
CA ASN A 181 15.19 6.25 16.02
C ASN A 181 15.88 4.93 16.43
N GLY A 182 17.05 4.62 15.87
CA GLY A 182 17.82 3.41 16.18
C GLY A 182 17.33 2.11 15.52
N ILE A 183 16.23 2.15 14.78
CA ILE A 183 15.70 1.02 14.03
C ILE A 183 16.13 1.13 12.56
N ARG A 184 16.75 0.07 12.02
CA ARG A 184 17.16 -0.03 10.62
C ARG A 184 16.05 -0.69 9.80
N PHE A 185 15.49 0.03 8.86
CA PHE A 185 14.46 -0.42 7.93
C PHE A 185 15.06 -0.84 6.60
N GLY A 186 14.52 -1.93 6.02
CA GLY A 186 14.72 -2.30 4.63
C GLY A 186 13.43 -2.11 3.84
N PHE A 187 13.52 -1.51 2.67
CA PHE A 187 12.39 -1.28 1.79
C PHE A 187 12.69 -1.82 0.39
N TYR A 188 11.96 -2.84 -0.01
CA TYR A 188 12.02 -3.45 -1.33
C TYR A 188 10.67 -3.30 -2.02
N ALA A 189 10.68 -2.99 -3.33
CA ALA A 189 9.47 -2.89 -4.12
C ALA A 189 9.57 -3.73 -5.39
N ALA A 190 8.46 -4.36 -5.79
CA ALA A 190 8.33 -5.14 -7.02
C ALA A 190 6.92 -5.06 -7.60
N ALA A 191 6.79 -5.30 -8.91
CA ALA A 191 5.53 -5.31 -9.63
C ALA A 191 5.28 -6.64 -10.34
N TYR A 192 4.01 -6.88 -10.73
CA TYR A 192 3.64 -8.01 -11.56
C TYR A 192 4.10 -7.85 -13.02
N GLY A 193 4.34 -6.63 -13.47
CA GLY A 193 4.70 -6.31 -14.85
C GLY A 193 4.60 -4.82 -15.13
N VAL A 194 4.63 -4.48 -16.40
CA VAL A 194 4.47 -3.11 -16.93
C VAL A 194 3.47 -3.09 -18.06
N ASN A 195 2.83 -1.95 -18.28
CA ASN A 195 1.88 -1.76 -19.39
C ASN A 195 2.60 -1.74 -20.75
N ASP A 196 3.78 -1.15 -20.83
CA ASP A 196 4.59 -1.12 -22.05
C ASP A 196 5.63 -2.25 -22.04
N HIS A 197 5.22 -3.43 -22.48
CA HIS A 197 6.08 -4.60 -22.57
C HIS A 197 7.25 -4.44 -23.57
N ASP A 198 7.08 -3.60 -24.60
CA ASP A 198 8.13 -3.36 -25.59
C ASP A 198 9.25 -2.51 -24.97
N GLU A 199 8.92 -1.48 -24.22
CA GLU A 199 9.89 -0.71 -23.48
C GLU A 199 10.60 -1.55 -22.41
N ALA A 200 9.87 -2.41 -21.69
CA ALA A 200 10.46 -3.32 -20.70
C ALA A 200 11.48 -4.30 -21.31
N ARG A 201 11.30 -4.71 -22.56
CA ARG A 201 12.25 -5.58 -23.27
C ARG A 201 13.50 -4.83 -23.76
N ARG A 202 13.38 -3.53 -24.06
CA ARG A 202 14.46 -2.70 -24.59
C ARG A 202 15.30 -2.04 -23.50
N THR A 203 14.74 -1.85 -22.31
CA THR A 203 15.43 -1.13 -21.23
C THR A 203 16.69 -1.84 -20.76
N LYS A 204 17.69 -1.02 -20.41
CA LYS A 204 18.91 -1.46 -19.72
C LYS A 204 18.78 -1.36 -18.19
N LEU A 205 17.69 -0.77 -17.71
CA LEU A 205 17.41 -0.64 -16.29
C LEU A 205 17.07 -2.00 -15.67
N ASN A 206 17.26 -2.10 -14.39
CA ASN A 206 16.93 -3.29 -13.61
C ASN A 206 15.54 -3.15 -13.00
N LEU A 207 14.54 -3.70 -13.67
CA LEU A 207 13.17 -3.66 -13.17
C LEU A 207 12.94 -4.78 -12.16
N ASN A 208 12.39 -4.45 -11.00
CA ASN A 208 11.94 -5.45 -10.03
C ASN A 208 10.56 -5.98 -10.45
N ILE A 209 10.55 -6.95 -11.35
CA ILE A 209 9.36 -7.66 -11.79
C ILE A 209 9.44 -9.09 -11.26
N LEU A 210 8.35 -9.59 -10.67
CA LEU A 210 8.25 -10.95 -10.18
C LEU A 210 7.55 -11.82 -11.22
N PRO A 211 8.25 -12.77 -11.86
CA PRO A 211 7.67 -13.65 -12.85
C PRO A 211 6.47 -14.42 -12.27
N GLY A 212 5.40 -14.52 -13.05
CA GLY A 212 4.18 -15.21 -12.66
C GLY A 212 3.27 -14.44 -11.69
N LEU A 213 3.67 -13.26 -11.22
CA LEU A 213 2.85 -12.46 -10.30
C LEU A 213 1.62 -11.83 -11.00
N ALA A 214 1.66 -11.67 -12.33
CA ALA A 214 0.51 -11.17 -13.07
C ALA A 214 -0.75 -11.98 -12.72
N PRO A 215 -1.87 -11.31 -12.40
CA PRO A 215 -3.04 -11.96 -11.84
C PRO A 215 -3.69 -12.95 -12.82
N GLU A 216 -3.61 -12.70 -14.13
CA GLU A 216 -4.19 -13.51 -15.19
C GLU A 216 -3.40 -14.80 -15.47
N THR A 217 -2.18 -14.93 -14.97
CA THR A 217 -1.34 -16.09 -15.22
C THR A 217 -1.65 -17.22 -14.23
N GLU A 218 -1.71 -18.47 -14.73
CA GLU A 218 -1.81 -19.65 -13.87
C GLU A 218 -0.45 -20.16 -13.37
N THR A 219 0.65 -19.62 -13.92
CA THR A 219 2.00 -20.00 -13.52
C THR A 219 2.28 -19.68 -12.05
N ALA A 220 3.08 -20.54 -11.41
CA ALA A 220 3.58 -20.29 -10.07
C ALA A 220 4.42 -19.00 -10.06
N VAL A 221 4.29 -18.24 -9.00
CA VAL A 221 5.08 -17.01 -8.81
C VAL A 221 6.49 -17.38 -8.36
N ASP A 222 7.48 -16.88 -9.09
CA ASP A 222 8.87 -16.98 -8.68
C ASP A 222 9.20 -15.85 -7.70
N ILE A 223 9.42 -16.20 -6.43
CA ILE A 223 9.83 -15.27 -5.37
C ILE A 223 11.33 -15.36 -5.03
N SER A 224 12.15 -15.99 -5.87
CA SER A 224 13.59 -16.15 -5.63
C SER A 224 14.28 -14.82 -5.41
N GLN A 225 13.97 -13.81 -6.23
CA GLN A 225 14.50 -12.47 -6.06
C GLN A 225 14.12 -11.83 -4.71
N VAL A 226 12.90 -12.07 -4.22
CA VAL A 226 12.47 -11.56 -2.90
C VAL A 226 13.26 -12.23 -1.79
N LYS A 227 13.46 -13.55 -1.87
CA LYS A 227 14.26 -14.31 -0.89
C LYS A 227 15.70 -13.84 -0.83
N GLU A 228 16.33 -13.63 -1.99
CA GLU A 228 17.68 -13.10 -2.09
C GLU A 228 17.80 -11.71 -1.45
N VAL A 229 16.83 -10.83 -1.71
CA VAL A 229 16.79 -9.48 -1.14
C VAL A 229 16.59 -9.52 0.37
N LEU A 230 15.66 -10.33 0.87
CA LEU A 230 15.42 -10.45 2.32
C LEU A 230 16.64 -11.00 3.04
N ALA A 231 17.31 -12.02 2.48
CA ALA A 231 18.56 -12.55 3.01
C ALA A 231 19.69 -11.51 3.00
N ALA A 232 19.80 -10.69 1.95
CA ALA A 232 20.75 -9.59 1.90
C ALA A 232 20.45 -8.50 2.94
N MET A 233 19.18 -8.20 3.21
CA MET A 233 18.76 -7.30 4.28
C MET A 233 19.16 -7.85 5.66
N ASP A 234 18.98 -9.15 5.90
CA ASP A 234 19.42 -9.80 7.14
C ASP A 234 20.93 -9.70 7.32
N ALA A 235 21.70 -9.95 6.26
CA ALA A 235 23.16 -9.81 6.28
C ALA A 235 23.63 -8.37 6.54
N GLU A 236 22.84 -7.35 6.18
CA GLU A 236 23.09 -5.93 6.49
C GLU A 236 22.60 -5.52 7.89
N GLY A 237 22.02 -6.41 8.67
CA GLY A 237 21.47 -6.12 9.99
C GLY A 237 20.24 -5.23 9.93
N VAL A 238 19.37 -5.44 8.94
CA VAL A 238 18.06 -4.76 8.87
C VAL A 238 17.14 -5.31 9.96
N ASP A 239 16.59 -4.42 10.76
CA ASP A 239 15.71 -4.75 11.88
C ASP A 239 14.27 -5.00 11.47
N PHE A 240 13.80 -4.31 10.43
CA PHE A 240 12.39 -4.36 9.98
C PHE A 240 12.30 -4.31 8.46
N LYS A 241 11.77 -5.36 7.85
CA LYS A 241 11.76 -5.58 6.39
C LYS A 241 10.38 -5.34 5.80
N ILE A 242 10.29 -4.35 4.92
CA ILE A 242 9.05 -3.93 4.25
C ILE A 242 9.15 -4.28 2.76
N VAL A 243 8.17 -5.03 2.26
CA VAL A 243 8.05 -5.41 0.86
C VAL A 243 6.83 -4.72 0.26
N SER A 244 7.04 -3.83 -0.72
CA SER A 244 5.95 -3.19 -1.47
C SER A 244 5.66 -3.97 -2.74
N LEU A 245 4.41 -4.39 -2.94
CA LEU A 245 4.00 -5.20 -4.09
C LEU A 245 2.85 -4.52 -4.85
N HIS A 246 3.10 -4.30 -6.14
CA HIS A 246 2.07 -3.86 -7.06
C HIS A 246 1.49 -5.10 -7.77
N TRP A 247 0.32 -5.56 -7.30
CA TRP A 247 -0.20 -6.89 -7.59
C TRP A 247 -1.74 -7.00 -7.57
N GLY A 248 -2.25 -8.17 -7.95
CA GLY A 248 -3.68 -8.48 -7.87
C GLY A 248 -4.47 -7.93 -9.05
N PHE A 249 -5.78 -7.96 -8.96
CA PHE A 249 -6.69 -7.47 -9.98
C PHE A 249 -7.21 -6.09 -9.64
N GLU A 250 -7.28 -5.21 -10.63
CA GLU A 250 -7.96 -3.93 -10.49
C GLU A 250 -9.42 -4.11 -10.08
N TYR A 251 -9.86 -3.25 -9.17
CA TYR A 251 -11.24 -3.12 -8.70
C TYR A 251 -11.82 -4.34 -7.98
N GLU A 252 -10.99 -5.29 -7.56
CA GLU A 252 -11.40 -6.40 -6.71
C GLU A 252 -11.33 -6.00 -5.22
N LEU A 253 -12.43 -6.25 -4.48
CA LEU A 253 -12.53 -5.87 -3.06
C LEU A 253 -11.81 -6.85 -2.11
N TYR A 254 -11.43 -7.99 -2.60
CA TYR A 254 -10.70 -9.02 -1.85
C TYR A 254 -9.50 -9.52 -2.66
N PRO A 255 -8.40 -9.88 -2.00
CA PRO A 255 -7.26 -10.46 -2.69
C PRO A 255 -7.62 -11.84 -3.25
N SER A 256 -7.11 -12.19 -4.42
CA SER A 256 -7.29 -13.53 -4.96
C SER A 256 -6.56 -14.58 -4.10
N PRO A 257 -6.98 -15.86 -4.14
CA PRO A 257 -6.26 -16.94 -3.46
C PRO A 257 -4.78 -17.03 -3.87
N LYS A 258 -4.45 -16.69 -5.12
CA LYS A 258 -3.06 -16.59 -5.59
C LYS A 258 -2.32 -15.48 -4.86
N THR A 259 -2.88 -14.29 -4.79
CA THR A 259 -2.30 -13.14 -4.08
C THR A 259 -2.04 -13.47 -2.60
N MET A 260 -3.00 -14.13 -1.94
CA MET A 260 -2.86 -14.56 -0.55
C MET A 260 -1.70 -15.57 -0.38
N ARG A 261 -1.62 -16.60 -1.24
CA ARG A 261 -0.51 -17.57 -1.18
C ARG A 261 0.85 -16.91 -1.37
N VAL A 262 0.97 -15.97 -2.30
CA VAL A 262 2.22 -15.25 -2.56
C VAL A 262 2.60 -14.37 -1.36
N GLY A 263 1.66 -13.62 -0.81
CA GLY A 263 1.88 -12.79 0.37
C GLY A 263 2.41 -13.62 1.54
N ARG A 264 1.75 -14.74 1.83
CA ARG A 264 2.17 -15.67 2.90
C ARG A 264 3.56 -16.27 2.64
N ALA A 265 3.87 -16.65 1.39
CA ALA A 265 5.20 -17.17 1.02
C ALA A 265 6.31 -16.12 1.22
N ILE A 266 6.03 -14.85 0.93
CA ILE A 266 6.97 -13.75 1.15
C ILE A 266 7.14 -13.45 2.66
N VAL A 267 6.07 -13.52 3.44
CA VAL A 267 6.15 -13.46 4.90
C VAL A 267 7.00 -14.62 5.44
N ALA A 268 6.76 -15.85 4.96
CA ALA A 268 7.58 -17.01 5.35
C ALA A 268 9.05 -16.89 4.90
N ALA A 269 9.34 -16.06 3.90
CA ALA A 269 10.71 -15.75 3.49
C ALA A 269 11.38 -14.66 4.35
N GLY A 270 10.67 -14.06 5.32
CA GLY A 270 11.26 -13.12 6.28
C GLY A 270 10.72 -11.68 6.22
N ALA A 271 9.73 -11.35 5.39
CA ALA A 271 9.13 -10.03 5.40
C ALA A 271 8.30 -9.78 6.68
N ASP A 272 8.40 -8.59 7.26
CA ASP A 272 7.62 -8.18 8.43
C ASP A 272 6.31 -7.49 8.03
N VAL A 273 6.34 -6.70 6.96
CA VAL A 273 5.16 -6.07 6.39
C VAL A 273 5.17 -6.15 4.87
N ILE A 274 4.02 -6.50 4.29
CA ILE A 274 3.76 -6.33 2.86
C ILE A 274 2.80 -5.16 2.68
N MET A 275 3.21 -4.20 1.84
CA MET A 275 2.44 -3.03 1.43
C MET A 275 1.95 -3.25 -0.01
N GLY A 276 0.67 -3.62 -0.17
CA GLY A 276 0.06 -3.90 -1.46
C GLY A 276 -0.57 -2.68 -2.12
N SER A 277 -0.51 -2.65 -3.45
CA SER A 277 -1.04 -1.61 -4.35
C SER A 277 -1.54 -2.22 -5.66
N HIS A 278 -2.12 -1.45 -6.56
CA HIS A 278 -2.70 -1.81 -7.86
C HIS A 278 -4.23 -2.04 -7.89
N PRO A 279 -4.90 -2.67 -6.92
CA PRO A 279 -6.37 -2.84 -7.04
C PRO A 279 -7.15 -1.52 -7.11
N HIS A 280 -6.55 -0.38 -6.78
CA HIS A 280 -7.15 0.96 -6.73
C HIS A 280 -8.37 1.07 -5.80
N VAL A 281 -8.66 0.02 -5.07
CA VAL A 281 -9.69 -0.06 -4.03
C VAL A 281 -9.09 -0.67 -2.78
N LEU A 282 -9.65 -0.34 -1.64
CA LEU A 282 -9.20 -0.89 -0.37
C LEU A 282 -9.52 -2.38 -0.29
N GLN A 283 -8.54 -3.17 0.15
CA GLN A 283 -8.72 -4.58 0.46
C GLN A 283 -8.45 -4.84 1.95
N PRO A 284 -9.05 -5.88 2.55
CA PRO A 284 -8.79 -6.22 3.94
C PRO A 284 -7.34 -6.66 4.14
N SER A 285 -6.88 -6.58 5.39
CA SER A 285 -5.51 -6.93 5.78
C SER A 285 -5.47 -8.28 6.48
N GLU A 286 -4.30 -8.91 6.51
CA GLU A 286 -4.06 -10.20 7.14
C GLU A 286 -2.87 -10.11 8.11
N VAL A 287 -3.02 -10.68 9.31
CA VAL A 287 -1.93 -10.91 10.25
C VAL A 287 -1.49 -12.37 10.16
N CYS A 288 -0.20 -12.57 10.00
CA CYS A 288 0.41 -13.89 10.03
C CYS A 288 1.22 -14.06 11.31
N TYR A 289 1.06 -15.22 11.96
CA TYR A 289 1.92 -15.67 13.07
C TYR A 289 2.99 -16.62 12.54
N VAL A 290 4.22 -16.35 12.91
CA VAL A 290 5.38 -17.09 12.41
C VAL A 290 6.10 -17.75 13.57
N ASN A 291 6.53 -19.01 13.39
CA ASN A 291 7.32 -19.80 14.34
C ASN A 291 6.70 -19.92 15.74
N GLY A 292 5.38 -20.07 15.81
CA GLY A 292 4.69 -20.28 17.09
C GLY A 292 4.57 -19.00 17.94
N TYR A 293 4.56 -17.82 17.31
CA TYR A 293 4.33 -16.54 17.99
C TYR A 293 3.10 -16.59 18.92
N GLU A 294 2.03 -17.22 18.47
CA GLU A 294 0.77 -17.41 19.22
C GLU A 294 0.97 -18.15 20.55
N LYS A 295 1.97 -19.03 20.66
CA LYS A 295 2.25 -19.84 21.85
C LYS A 295 3.01 -19.09 22.93
N ARG A 296 3.83 -18.10 22.56
CA ARG A 296 4.62 -17.30 23.50
C ARG A 296 3.83 -16.20 24.18
N HIS A 297 2.83 -15.68 23.49
CA HIS A 297 1.98 -14.60 23.98
C HIS A 297 0.68 -15.14 24.58
N GLY A 298 0.73 -16.21 25.40
CA GLY A 298 -0.37 -17.00 25.94
C GLY A 298 -1.69 -16.29 26.33
N ARG A 299 -1.69 -14.96 26.30
CA ARG A 299 -2.87 -14.12 26.40
C ARG A 299 -3.72 -14.08 25.11
N LEU A 300 -3.14 -14.39 23.94
CA LEU A 300 -3.87 -14.34 22.67
C LEU A 300 -4.84 -15.52 22.53
N THR A 301 -4.43 -16.72 22.95
CA THR A 301 -5.27 -17.93 22.88
C THR A 301 -6.37 -17.95 23.92
N ASP A 302 -6.14 -17.36 25.11
CA ASP A 302 -7.13 -17.35 26.21
C ASP A 302 -8.15 -16.22 26.09
N GLN A 303 -7.85 -15.16 25.33
CA GLN A 303 -8.70 -13.98 25.17
C GLN A 303 -9.52 -13.96 23.87
N PHE A 304 -9.16 -14.80 22.88
CA PHE A 304 -9.96 -14.92 21.68
C PHE A 304 -11.25 -15.71 21.99
N PRO A 305 -12.43 -15.14 21.76
CA PRO A 305 -13.64 -15.97 21.73
C PRO A 305 -13.42 -17.12 20.75
N SER A 306 -13.96 -18.29 21.05
CA SER A 306 -13.87 -19.52 20.24
C SER A 306 -14.32 -19.36 18.77
N ALA A 307 -14.85 -18.18 18.40
CA ALA A 307 -15.28 -17.83 17.05
C ALA A 307 -14.15 -17.23 16.17
N ILE A 308 -12.97 -16.97 16.71
CA ILE A 308 -11.82 -16.50 15.91
C ILE A 308 -10.94 -17.71 15.62
N ASP A 309 -10.87 -18.10 14.35
CA ASP A 309 -9.95 -19.16 13.93
C ASP A 309 -8.51 -18.60 13.97
N PRO A 310 -7.69 -18.96 14.98
CA PRO A 310 -6.32 -18.50 15.07
C PRO A 310 -5.41 -19.19 14.04
N THR A 311 -5.93 -20.16 13.28
CA THR A 311 -5.14 -20.94 12.32
C THR A 311 -5.04 -20.28 10.94
N GLY A 312 -5.62 -19.09 10.76
CA GLY A 312 -5.74 -18.43 9.45
C GLY A 312 -4.42 -18.26 8.70
N CYS A 313 -3.43 -17.61 9.30
CA CYS A 313 -2.09 -17.46 8.72
C CYS A 313 -1.03 -17.82 9.78
N VAL A 314 -0.74 -19.12 9.89
CA VAL A 314 0.32 -19.65 10.76
C VAL A 314 1.42 -20.22 9.87
N LEU A 315 2.64 -19.71 10.02
CA LEU A 315 3.76 -19.97 9.12
C LEU A 315 4.99 -20.40 9.92
N ASN A 316 5.95 -21.00 9.20
CA ASN A 316 7.29 -21.27 9.69
C ASN A 316 8.30 -20.76 8.65
N ASP A 317 9.24 -19.92 9.07
CA ASP A 317 10.30 -19.38 8.22
C ASP A 317 11.66 -20.07 8.42
N GLY A 318 11.71 -21.07 9.29
CA GLY A 318 12.92 -21.84 9.58
C GLY A 318 13.90 -21.18 10.55
N THR A 319 13.70 -19.92 10.97
CA THR A 319 14.58 -19.24 11.94
C THR A 319 14.33 -19.68 13.37
N GLY A 320 13.13 -20.18 13.66
CA GLY A 320 12.68 -20.53 15.00
C GLY A 320 12.31 -19.34 15.88
N GLU A 321 12.58 -18.11 15.45
CA GLU A 321 12.24 -16.90 16.20
C GLU A 321 10.77 -16.50 15.97
N PRO A 322 9.94 -16.49 17.02
CA PRO A 322 8.54 -16.11 16.90
C PRO A 322 8.36 -14.64 16.57
N ARG A 323 7.57 -14.38 15.54
CA ARG A 323 7.20 -13.03 15.13
C ARG A 323 5.81 -13.00 14.53
N LYS A 324 5.23 -11.81 14.43
CA LYS A 324 4.03 -11.56 13.65
C LYS A 324 4.37 -10.70 12.44
N ALA A 325 3.66 -10.92 11.34
CA ALA A 325 3.79 -10.11 10.14
C ALA A 325 2.43 -9.59 9.67
N LEU A 326 2.42 -8.50 8.91
CA LEU A 326 1.22 -7.85 8.42
C LEU A 326 1.21 -7.84 6.89
N ILE A 327 0.12 -8.29 6.29
CA ILE A 327 -0.12 -8.17 4.86
C ILE A 327 -1.25 -7.17 4.64
N LEU A 328 -0.92 -6.04 4.02
CA LEU A 328 -1.86 -5.04 3.55
C LEU A 328 -2.07 -5.31 2.05
N TYR A 329 -3.17 -5.97 1.68
CA TYR A 329 -3.36 -6.42 0.30
C TYR A 329 -3.56 -5.28 -0.69
N SER A 330 -4.28 -4.23 -0.31
CA SER A 330 -4.35 -2.97 -1.04
C SER A 330 -4.72 -1.80 -0.14
N LEU A 331 -3.97 -0.72 -0.25
CA LEU A 331 -4.19 0.53 0.47
C LEU A 331 -5.06 1.53 -0.33
N GLY A 332 -5.59 1.11 -1.48
CA GLY A 332 -6.39 1.97 -2.36
C GLY A 332 -5.58 3.12 -2.96
N ASN A 333 -6.25 4.16 -3.40
CA ASN A 333 -5.61 5.33 -4.00
C ASN A 333 -5.36 6.43 -2.97
N PHE A 334 -4.10 6.80 -2.79
CA PHE A 334 -3.76 7.94 -1.94
C PHE A 334 -4.04 9.27 -2.66
N THR A 335 -3.64 9.37 -3.93
CA THR A 335 -4.09 10.44 -4.84
C THR A 335 -4.64 9.83 -6.13
N THR A 336 -5.66 10.44 -6.72
CA THR A 336 -6.24 9.88 -7.96
C THR A 336 -7.10 10.88 -8.73
N ALA A 337 -7.16 10.71 -10.05
CA ALA A 337 -8.15 11.34 -10.92
C ALA A 337 -9.32 10.41 -11.27
N MET A 338 -9.40 9.21 -10.72
CA MET A 338 -10.49 8.25 -10.97
C MET A 338 -11.84 8.78 -10.43
N TYR A 339 -12.95 8.24 -10.93
CA TYR A 339 -14.30 8.77 -10.66
C TYR A 339 -15.17 7.82 -9.81
N SER A 340 -14.75 6.58 -9.63
CA SER A 340 -15.50 5.65 -8.78
C SER A 340 -15.25 5.97 -7.32
N PHE A 341 -16.30 6.07 -6.50
CA PHE A 341 -16.19 6.37 -5.09
C PHE A 341 -15.16 5.47 -4.37
N LEU A 342 -15.17 4.18 -4.65
CA LEU A 342 -14.23 3.24 -4.02
C LEU A 342 -12.78 3.47 -4.50
N CYS A 343 -12.60 3.97 -5.72
CA CYS A 343 -11.29 4.36 -6.24
C CYS A 343 -10.85 5.76 -5.79
N GLU A 344 -11.78 6.60 -5.33
CA GLU A 344 -11.48 7.91 -4.73
C GLU A 344 -11.05 7.78 -3.26
N ALA A 345 -11.16 6.58 -2.68
CA ALA A 345 -10.81 6.29 -1.30
C ALA A 345 -9.45 5.61 -1.18
N GLY A 346 -8.70 6.02 -0.18
CA GLY A 346 -7.45 5.40 0.26
C GLY A 346 -7.32 5.44 1.78
N VAL A 347 -6.19 4.95 2.28
CA VAL A 347 -5.89 5.01 3.71
C VAL A 347 -4.50 5.57 3.98
N ILE A 348 -4.35 6.20 5.14
CA ILE A 348 -3.09 6.34 5.85
C ILE A 348 -3.07 5.21 6.87
N GLN A 349 -2.46 4.08 6.52
CA GLN A 349 -2.30 2.93 7.42
C GLN A 349 -1.14 3.21 8.36
N ARG A 350 -1.39 3.14 9.64
CA ARG A 350 -0.37 3.38 10.67
C ARG A 350 -0.02 2.11 11.41
N ILE A 351 1.25 1.96 11.73
CA ILE A 351 1.77 0.98 12.69
C ILE A 351 2.87 1.64 13.52
N GLN A 352 3.09 1.13 14.72
CA GLN A 352 4.21 1.52 15.54
C GLN A 352 5.20 0.36 15.58
N VAL A 353 6.42 0.60 15.12
CA VAL A 353 7.52 -0.36 15.20
C VAL A 353 8.32 -0.08 16.45
N THR A 354 8.66 -1.12 17.20
CA THR A 354 9.44 -1.01 18.44
C THR A 354 10.63 -1.94 18.39
N LYS A 355 11.75 -1.51 18.96
CA LYS A 355 12.96 -2.33 19.16
C LYS A 355 13.37 -2.27 20.61
N ASN A 356 13.46 -3.41 21.24
CA ASN A 356 14.00 -3.52 22.60
C ASN A 356 15.52 -3.30 22.55
N GLU A 357 16.02 -2.28 23.25
CA GLU A 357 17.42 -1.88 23.21
C GLU A 357 18.37 -2.88 23.86
N THR A 358 17.83 -3.73 24.75
CA THR A 358 18.63 -4.75 25.45
C THR A 358 18.71 -6.05 24.66
N SER A 359 17.57 -6.55 24.16
CA SER A 359 17.52 -7.84 23.44
C SER A 359 17.71 -7.70 21.94
N GLY A 360 17.54 -6.50 21.38
CA GLY A 360 17.49 -6.27 19.94
C GLY A 360 16.18 -6.71 19.26
N ALA A 361 15.26 -7.33 20.01
CA ALA A 361 14.00 -7.85 19.46
C ALA A 361 13.15 -6.71 18.91
N VAL A 362 12.63 -6.91 17.70
CA VAL A 362 11.76 -5.94 17.00
C VAL A 362 10.34 -6.49 16.93
N ASP A 363 9.38 -5.65 17.18
CA ASP A 363 7.95 -5.97 17.07
C ASP A 363 7.18 -4.74 16.57
N TRP A 364 5.92 -4.94 16.22
CA TRP A 364 5.04 -3.87 15.80
C TRP A 364 3.69 -3.96 16.51
N GLY A 365 3.04 -2.83 16.66
CA GLY A 365 1.73 -2.74 17.31
C GLY A 365 0.94 -1.52 16.88
N LEU A 366 -0.21 -1.31 17.54
CA LEU A 366 -1.13 -0.21 17.32
C LEU A 366 -1.51 -0.04 15.84
N PRO A 367 -1.92 -1.13 15.13
CA PRO A 367 -2.40 -0.98 13.77
C PRO A 367 -3.67 -0.12 13.79
N GLY A 368 -3.72 0.84 12.89
CA GLY A 368 -4.87 1.72 12.76
C GLY A 368 -4.79 2.43 11.43
N TYR A 369 -5.88 3.09 11.03
CA TYR A 369 -5.89 3.81 9.75
C TYR A 369 -6.76 5.07 9.85
N GLU A 370 -6.48 6.00 8.94
CA GLU A 370 -7.33 7.14 8.63
C GLU A 370 -7.77 7.02 7.17
N LEU A 371 -9.08 7.10 6.91
CA LEU A 371 -9.59 7.09 5.54
C LEU A 371 -9.32 8.42 4.86
N VAL A 372 -8.79 8.35 3.66
CA VAL A 372 -8.54 9.50 2.78
C VAL A 372 -9.55 9.48 1.66
N TYR A 373 -10.02 10.65 1.27
CA TYR A 373 -10.96 10.84 0.17
C TYR A 373 -10.47 11.90 -0.81
N ASN A 374 -10.44 11.54 -2.10
CA ASN A 374 -10.04 12.43 -3.19
C ASN A 374 -11.27 13.09 -3.81
N LEU A 375 -11.83 14.08 -3.11
CA LEU A 375 -13.04 14.77 -3.50
C LEU A 375 -12.85 15.54 -4.80
N ARG A 376 -13.74 15.33 -5.76
CA ARG A 376 -13.83 16.15 -6.98
C ARG A 376 -14.63 17.42 -6.67
N ARG A 377 -13.93 18.53 -6.52
CA ARG A 377 -14.54 19.84 -6.20
C ARG A 377 -15.30 20.46 -7.38
N ASP A 378 -14.79 20.27 -8.57
CA ASP A 378 -15.40 20.84 -9.79
C ASP A 378 -15.40 19.80 -10.92
N PRO A 379 -16.59 19.35 -11.35
CA PRO A 379 -16.72 18.41 -12.45
C PRO A 379 -16.19 18.91 -13.80
N LEU A 380 -16.17 20.21 -14.03
CA LEU A 380 -15.72 20.81 -15.30
C LEU A 380 -14.20 20.90 -15.36
N THR A 381 -13.59 21.47 -14.33
CA THR A 381 -12.13 21.63 -14.25
C THR A 381 -11.41 20.39 -13.73
N GLN A 382 -12.16 19.41 -13.19
CA GLN A 382 -11.61 18.20 -12.59
C GLN A 382 -10.66 18.46 -11.41
N LYS A 383 -10.78 19.62 -10.76
CA LYS A 383 -9.99 19.96 -9.59
C LYS A 383 -10.33 19.02 -8.45
N ARG A 384 -9.27 18.47 -7.82
CA ARG A 384 -9.36 17.56 -6.68
C ARG A 384 -9.04 18.28 -5.38
N GLU A 385 -9.59 17.77 -4.29
CA GLU A 385 -9.18 18.08 -2.94
C GLU A 385 -9.06 16.77 -2.16
N MET A 386 -7.92 16.57 -1.56
CA MET A 386 -7.62 15.42 -0.72
C MET A 386 -7.86 15.77 0.74
N LEU A 387 -8.73 15.04 1.40
CA LEU A 387 -9.12 15.29 2.79
C LEU A 387 -9.35 13.98 3.55
N LEU A 388 -9.41 14.07 4.89
CA LEU A 388 -9.84 12.94 5.68
C LEU A 388 -11.34 12.70 5.48
N MET A 389 -11.74 11.45 5.31
CA MET A 389 -13.14 11.06 5.11
C MET A 389 -14.04 11.55 6.24
N GLU A 390 -13.56 11.48 7.47
CA GLU A 390 -14.31 11.97 8.62
C GLU A 390 -14.59 13.48 8.54
N SER A 391 -13.64 14.26 8.04
CA SER A 391 -13.83 15.70 7.83
C SER A 391 -14.80 15.99 6.70
N TYR A 392 -14.73 15.21 5.61
CA TYR A 392 -15.73 15.27 4.56
C TYR A 392 -17.14 15.03 5.09
N LEU A 393 -17.32 13.99 5.90
CA LEU A 393 -18.61 13.69 6.53
C LEU A 393 -19.08 14.82 7.46
N ARG A 394 -18.22 15.33 8.33
CA ARG A 394 -18.55 16.47 9.21
C ARG A 394 -19.00 17.71 8.45
N GLN A 395 -18.38 18.00 7.30
CA GLN A 395 -18.71 19.18 6.49
C GLN A 395 -20.03 19.03 5.72
N ASN A 396 -20.30 17.83 5.21
CA ASN A 396 -21.39 17.59 4.25
C ASN A 396 -22.60 16.88 4.87
N CYS A 397 -22.46 16.32 6.09
CA CYS A 397 -23.50 15.58 6.79
C CYS A 397 -23.98 16.37 8.03
N ARG A 398 -24.35 17.65 7.86
CA ARG A 398 -24.92 18.45 8.94
C ARG A 398 -26.40 18.11 9.16
N GLN A 399 -26.82 17.99 10.44
CA GLN A 399 -28.21 17.76 10.86
C GLN A 399 -28.88 16.49 10.30
N GLY A 400 -28.10 15.40 10.09
CA GLY A 400 -28.67 14.13 9.61
C GLY A 400 -28.95 14.08 8.10
N GLN A 401 -28.54 15.11 7.36
CA GLN A 401 -28.66 15.17 5.90
C GLN A 401 -27.31 14.86 5.25
N CYS A 402 -27.00 13.59 5.09
CA CYS A 402 -25.96 13.08 4.22
C CYS A 402 -26.62 12.46 2.98
N PRO A 403 -26.07 12.62 1.77
CA PRO A 403 -26.55 11.83 0.66
C PRO A 403 -26.46 10.34 0.98
N ASP A 404 -27.54 9.60 0.81
CA ASP A 404 -27.62 8.17 1.19
C ASP A 404 -26.47 7.35 0.61
N HIS A 405 -26.08 7.61 -0.64
CA HIS A 405 -24.97 6.91 -1.30
C HIS A 405 -23.62 7.14 -0.62
N VAL A 406 -23.41 8.30 0.04
CA VAL A 406 -22.18 8.61 0.80
C VAL A 406 -22.19 7.82 2.11
N ILE A 407 -23.29 7.85 2.86
CA ILE A 407 -23.44 7.09 4.10
C ILE A 407 -23.21 5.61 3.84
N GLU A 408 -23.88 5.07 2.83
CA GLU A 408 -23.76 3.66 2.46
C GLU A 408 -22.34 3.28 2.06
N SER A 409 -21.65 4.13 1.31
CA SER A 409 -20.31 3.86 0.81
C SER A 409 -19.26 3.95 1.92
N VAL A 410 -19.38 4.95 2.80
CA VAL A 410 -18.49 5.10 3.97
C VAL A 410 -18.73 3.97 4.97
N SER A 411 -19.97 3.63 5.24
CA SER A 411 -20.34 2.48 6.08
C SER A 411 -19.78 1.18 5.48
N PHE A 412 -19.86 1.02 4.16
CA PHE A 412 -19.25 -0.11 3.47
C PHE A 412 -17.73 -0.15 3.68
N LEU A 413 -17.00 0.97 3.48
CA LEU A 413 -15.55 1.02 3.68
C LEU A 413 -15.16 0.70 5.12
N HIS A 414 -15.86 1.26 6.11
CA HIS A 414 -15.60 0.93 7.51
C HIS A 414 -15.87 -0.53 7.81
N LYS A 415 -17.00 -1.08 7.37
CA LYS A 415 -17.31 -2.49 7.51
C LYS A 415 -16.29 -3.37 6.81
N HIS A 416 -15.85 -2.97 5.61
CA HIS A 416 -14.86 -3.70 4.82
C HIS A 416 -13.48 -3.75 5.48
N LEU A 417 -13.06 -2.68 6.16
CA LEU A 417 -11.77 -2.60 6.83
C LEU A 417 -11.83 -3.02 8.32
N LYS A 418 -12.85 -2.63 9.06
CA LYS A 418 -12.99 -2.91 10.50
C LYS A 418 -13.83 -4.14 10.83
N GLY A 419 -14.68 -4.60 9.89
CA GLY A 419 -15.73 -5.60 10.15
C GLY A 419 -17.01 -4.96 10.73
N ALA A 420 -18.09 -5.76 10.81
CA ALA A 420 -19.30 -5.35 11.50
C ALA A 420 -19.01 -5.18 13.01
N GLU A 421 -19.54 -4.12 13.60
CA GLU A 421 -19.53 -3.90 15.05
C GLU A 421 -20.35 -4.98 15.76
#